data_f70e15026edd8db88e7ad92fa0c35868
#
_entry.id   f70e15026edd8db88e7ad92fa0c35868
#
_cell.length_a   1.000
_cell.length_b   1.000
_cell.length_c   1.000
_cell.angle_alpha   90.00
_cell.angle_beta   90.00
_cell.angle_gamma   90.00
#
_symmetry.space_group_name_H-M   'P 1'
#
loop_
_entity.id
_entity.type
_entity.pdbx_description
1 polymer ?
#
loop_
_entity_poly.entity_id
_entity_poly.type
_entity_poly.pdbx_seq_one_letter_code
_entity_poly.pdbx_strand_id
1 'polypeptide(L)'
;MKYAIGVDIGGTNTKLGVVDEKGSVLKRHEFKTTDYDNFASYMEGLIQAVSFLTSSTDGECMGVGIGAPNGNYYKGTIDYAPNLPFGRSAPIVETLRMAVGYEHIYLSNDANAAALGEKIYGGGRNLDHFIVITLGTGLGSGIIIDGKLVLGADGFAGELGHVCAVPNGRLCGCGNRGCLETYDSKINDFSSYRDFIHKDKENFINDIKKIFGRSN
;
A
#
# COMPACT_ATOMS: atom_id res chain seq x y z
N MET A 1 24.51 2.85 13.90
CA MET A 1 23.12 2.42 13.90
C MET A 1 22.70 2.12 12.47
N LYS A 2 21.97 1.02 12.22
CA LYS A 2 21.38 0.75 10.89
C LYS A 2 19.94 1.25 10.86
N TYR A 3 19.54 1.82 9.72
CA TYR A 3 18.19 2.31 9.51
C TYR A 3 17.78 2.17 8.04
N ALA A 4 16.50 2.27 7.76
CA ALA A 4 15.95 2.38 6.41
C ALA A 4 15.07 3.62 6.30
N ILE A 5 14.86 4.10 5.08
CA ILE A 5 13.86 5.13 4.78
C ILE A 5 12.58 4.43 4.33
N GLY A 6 11.49 4.68 5.03
CA GLY A 6 10.15 4.34 4.59
C GLY A 6 9.51 5.51 3.88
N VAL A 7 8.87 5.28 2.74
CA VAL A 7 8.14 6.28 1.95
C VAL A 7 6.73 5.80 1.73
N ASP A 8 5.75 6.64 2.03
CA ASP A 8 4.32 6.44 1.75
C ASP A 8 3.89 7.51 0.75
N ILE A 9 3.63 7.10 -0.49
CA ILE A 9 3.22 8.00 -1.58
C ILE A 9 1.70 8.00 -1.65
N GLY A 10 1.09 9.06 -1.12
CA GLY A 10 -0.35 9.28 -1.26
C GLY A 10 -0.68 10.31 -2.34
N GLY A 11 -1.95 10.34 -2.78
CA GLY A 11 -2.41 11.31 -3.78
C GLY A 11 -2.34 12.78 -3.32
N THR A 12 -2.43 13.04 -2.01
CA THR A 12 -2.37 14.39 -1.45
C THR A 12 -0.99 14.70 -0.87
N ASN A 13 -0.46 13.80 -0.05
CA ASN A 13 0.81 13.96 0.65
C ASN A 13 1.70 12.75 0.44
N THR A 14 3.02 12.99 0.39
CA THR A 14 4.05 11.97 0.47
C THR A 14 4.72 12.08 1.84
N LYS A 15 4.77 10.97 2.59
CA LYS A 15 5.35 10.91 3.93
C LYS A 15 6.60 10.05 3.91
N LEU A 16 7.62 10.48 4.61
CA LEU A 16 8.86 9.74 4.78
C LEU A 16 9.18 9.55 6.27
N GLY A 17 9.81 8.44 6.58
CA GLY A 17 10.29 8.16 7.92
C GLY A 17 11.63 7.45 7.92
N VAL A 18 12.51 7.84 8.85
CA VAL A 18 13.69 7.05 9.20
C VAL A 18 13.28 6.01 10.21
N VAL A 19 13.46 4.74 9.90
CA VAL A 19 13.04 3.61 10.73
C VAL A 19 14.25 2.77 11.12
N ASP A 20 14.42 2.52 12.42
CA ASP A 20 15.49 1.67 12.94
C ASP A 20 15.15 0.17 12.82
N GLU A 21 16.11 -0.69 13.19
CA GLU A 21 15.96 -2.15 13.15
C GLU A 21 14.85 -2.68 14.10
N LYS A 22 14.38 -1.86 15.04
CA LYS A 22 13.29 -2.19 15.98
C LYS A 22 11.92 -1.74 15.49
N GLY A 23 11.88 -1.07 14.33
CA GLY A 23 10.65 -0.47 13.79
C GLY A 23 10.30 0.89 14.39
N SER A 24 11.19 1.52 15.16
CA SER A 24 10.95 2.84 15.72
C SER A 24 11.19 3.91 14.67
N VAL A 25 10.23 4.82 14.53
CA VAL A 25 10.36 5.98 13.63
C VAL A 25 11.16 7.07 14.32
N LEU A 26 12.41 7.26 13.88
CA LEU A 26 13.36 8.20 14.46
C LEU A 26 13.15 9.64 13.98
N LYS A 27 12.83 9.79 12.70
CA LYS A 27 12.55 11.08 12.05
C LYS A 27 11.39 10.95 11.09
N ARG A 28 10.73 12.05 10.82
CA ARG A 28 9.64 12.17 9.84
C ARG A 28 9.87 13.36 8.95
N HIS A 29 9.45 13.23 7.71
CA HIS A 29 9.37 14.30 6.73
C HIS A 29 8.09 14.13 5.91
N GLU A 30 7.50 15.21 5.49
CA GLU A 30 6.27 15.19 4.68
C GLU A 30 6.29 16.36 3.71
N PHE A 31 5.80 16.12 2.50
CA PHE A 31 5.53 17.16 1.51
C PHE A 31 4.24 16.84 0.75
N LYS A 32 3.64 17.86 0.16
CA LYS A 32 2.41 17.65 -0.62
C LYS A 32 2.73 17.08 -1.97
N THR A 33 2.15 15.93 -2.30
CA THR A 33 2.22 15.32 -3.64
C THR A 33 1.58 16.23 -4.68
N THR A 34 0.54 16.97 -4.28
CA THR A 34 -0.21 17.90 -5.14
C THR A 34 0.54 19.17 -5.54
N ASP A 35 1.70 19.45 -4.93
CA ASP A 35 2.54 20.61 -5.31
C ASP A 35 3.38 20.34 -6.59
N TYR A 36 3.27 19.12 -7.12
CA TYR A 36 4.01 18.68 -8.32
C TYR A 36 3.06 18.31 -9.46
N ASP A 37 3.30 18.85 -10.63
CA ASP A 37 2.43 18.68 -11.79
C ASP A 37 2.80 17.48 -12.69
N ASN A 38 3.99 16.90 -12.47
CA ASN A 38 4.49 15.80 -13.30
C ASN A 38 5.50 14.92 -12.53
N PHE A 39 5.80 13.77 -13.12
CA PHE A 39 6.73 12.80 -12.56
C PHE A 39 8.13 13.35 -12.29
N ALA A 40 8.69 14.13 -13.21
CA ALA A 40 10.07 14.62 -13.07
C ALA A 40 10.22 15.58 -11.89
N SER A 41 9.34 16.57 -11.79
CA SER A 41 9.35 17.52 -10.66
C SER A 41 9.05 16.82 -9.32
N TYR A 42 8.17 15.84 -9.31
CA TYR A 42 7.92 15.04 -8.11
C TYR A 42 9.17 14.25 -7.67
N MET A 43 9.88 13.62 -8.61
CA MET A 43 11.10 12.88 -8.30
C MET A 43 12.21 13.77 -7.74
N GLU A 44 12.32 15.00 -8.22
CA GLU A 44 13.26 15.98 -7.62
C GLU A 44 12.95 16.22 -6.15
N GLY A 45 11.67 16.43 -5.79
CA GLY A 45 11.24 16.59 -4.41
C GLY A 45 11.48 15.34 -3.55
N LEU A 46 11.18 14.15 -4.10
CA LEU A 46 11.41 12.88 -3.39
C LEU A 46 12.91 12.64 -3.14
N ILE A 47 13.74 12.86 -4.13
CA ILE A 47 15.21 12.72 -4.03
C ILE A 47 15.76 13.67 -2.96
N GLN A 48 15.32 14.94 -2.96
CA GLN A 48 15.72 15.94 -1.96
C GLN A 48 15.31 15.49 -0.55
N ALA A 49 14.08 14.99 -0.38
CA ALA A 49 13.57 14.53 0.90
C ALA A 49 14.35 13.31 1.43
N VAL A 50 14.64 12.32 0.59
CA VAL A 50 15.47 11.16 0.94
C VAL A 50 16.88 11.61 1.32
N SER A 51 17.52 12.46 0.52
CA SER A 51 18.86 12.98 0.76
C SER A 51 18.95 13.80 2.05
N PHE A 52 17.94 14.62 2.34
CA PHE A 52 17.83 15.37 3.58
C PHE A 52 17.76 14.45 4.81
N LEU A 53 16.91 13.42 4.77
CA LEU A 53 16.77 12.47 5.88
C LEU A 53 18.04 11.67 6.11
N THR A 54 18.71 11.22 5.04
CA THR A 54 19.95 10.45 5.16
C THR A 54 21.11 11.30 5.65
N SER A 55 21.29 12.52 5.13
CA SER A 55 22.38 13.42 5.57
C SER A 55 22.21 13.91 7.00
N SER A 56 20.98 13.98 7.49
CA SER A 56 20.66 14.43 8.85
C SER A 56 20.61 13.31 9.88
N THR A 57 20.84 12.04 9.49
CA THR A 57 20.71 10.89 10.39
C THR A 57 22.05 10.15 10.53
N ASP A 58 22.53 9.99 11.76
CA ASP A 58 23.76 9.26 12.05
C ASP A 58 23.55 7.75 11.88
N GLY A 59 24.43 7.11 11.12
CA GLY A 59 24.39 5.66 10.90
C GLY A 59 24.42 5.26 9.43
N GLU A 60 24.12 4.00 9.17
CA GLU A 60 24.13 3.38 7.84
C GLU A 60 22.71 3.22 7.33
N CYS A 61 22.39 3.87 6.21
CA CYS A 61 21.13 3.68 5.52
C CYS A 61 21.18 2.38 4.72
N MET A 62 20.34 1.42 5.08
CA MET A 62 20.28 0.10 4.44
C MET A 62 19.50 0.11 3.12
N GLY A 63 18.69 1.15 2.88
CA GLY A 63 17.89 1.27 1.67
C GLY A 63 16.57 2.03 1.87
N VAL A 64 15.72 1.98 0.85
CA VAL A 64 14.44 2.69 0.82
C VAL A 64 13.31 1.70 0.51
N GLY A 65 12.29 1.69 1.36
CA GLY A 65 11.04 0.96 1.12
C GLY A 65 9.91 1.92 0.78
N ILE A 66 9.19 1.69 -0.31
CA ILE A 66 8.16 2.58 -0.83
C ILE A 66 6.82 1.86 -0.89
N GLY A 67 5.79 2.41 -0.25
CA GLY A 67 4.39 2.05 -0.43
C GLY A 67 3.70 3.09 -1.30
N ALA A 68 2.96 2.67 -2.32
CA ALA A 68 2.25 3.58 -3.21
C ALA A 68 1.02 2.92 -3.83
N PRO A 69 -0.04 3.69 -4.18
CA PRO A 69 -1.14 3.16 -4.97
C PRO A 69 -0.62 2.58 -6.28
N ASN A 70 -1.09 1.39 -6.67
CA ASN A 70 -0.68 0.68 -7.87
C ASN A 70 0.85 0.47 -8.01
N GLY A 71 1.57 0.43 -6.87
CA GLY A 71 3.00 0.14 -6.84
C GLY A 71 3.28 -1.31 -7.24
N ASN A 72 4.04 -1.51 -8.33
CA ASN A 72 4.42 -2.80 -8.85
C ASN A 72 5.81 -3.21 -8.36
N TYR A 73 5.87 -4.25 -7.55
CA TYR A 73 7.11 -4.72 -6.94
C TYR A 73 8.13 -5.22 -7.98
N TYR A 74 7.70 -5.96 -9.00
CA TYR A 74 8.62 -6.56 -9.97
C TYR A 74 9.21 -5.56 -10.95
N LYS A 75 8.42 -4.55 -11.33
CA LYS A 75 8.85 -3.51 -12.27
C LYS A 75 9.49 -2.31 -11.58
N GLY A 76 9.22 -2.10 -10.29
CA GLY A 76 9.63 -0.88 -9.59
C GLY A 76 8.91 0.38 -10.09
N THR A 77 7.71 0.22 -10.66
CA THR A 77 6.92 1.28 -11.28
C THR A 77 5.62 1.51 -10.54
N ILE A 78 5.09 2.72 -10.59
CA ILE A 78 3.68 2.99 -10.26
C ILE A 78 2.92 3.01 -11.59
N ASP A 79 1.97 2.09 -11.74
CA ASP A 79 1.24 1.90 -12.99
C ASP A 79 -0.21 2.40 -12.86
N TYR A 80 -0.62 3.32 -13.75
CA TYR A 80 -2.02 3.78 -13.85
C TYR A 80 -2.65 4.28 -12.54
N ALA A 81 -1.90 5.01 -11.70
CA ALA A 81 -2.43 5.61 -10.49
C ALA A 81 -3.17 6.92 -10.82
N PRO A 82 -4.53 6.95 -10.82
CA PRO A 82 -5.30 8.10 -11.28
C PRO A 82 -5.16 9.33 -10.37
N ASN A 83 -4.76 9.11 -9.13
CA ASN A 83 -4.60 10.17 -8.12
C ASN A 83 -3.17 10.75 -8.07
N LEU A 84 -2.29 10.31 -8.98
CA LEU A 84 -0.91 10.76 -9.05
C LEU A 84 -0.61 11.35 -10.42
N PRO A 85 0.16 12.46 -10.51
CA PRO A 85 0.45 13.14 -11.78
C PRO A 85 1.58 12.45 -12.56
N PHE A 86 1.64 11.11 -12.56
CA PHE A 86 2.79 10.36 -13.05
C PHE A 86 2.60 9.71 -14.43
N GLY A 87 1.41 9.85 -15.02
CA GLY A 87 1.11 9.23 -16.30
C GLY A 87 0.82 7.72 -16.18
N ARG A 88 1.10 6.97 -17.27
CA ARG A 88 0.73 5.55 -17.36
C ARG A 88 1.63 4.61 -16.58
N SER A 89 2.91 4.93 -16.48
CA SER A 89 3.90 4.12 -15.77
C SER A 89 5.06 5.02 -15.34
N ALA A 90 5.35 5.04 -14.06
CA ALA A 90 6.35 5.89 -13.44
C ALA A 90 7.48 5.03 -12.85
N PRO A 91 8.72 5.06 -13.38
CA PRO A 91 9.84 4.23 -12.95
C PRO A 91 10.49 4.77 -11.67
N ILE A 92 9.77 4.74 -10.56
CA ILE A 92 10.17 5.32 -9.27
C ILE A 92 11.48 4.71 -8.78
N VAL A 93 11.58 3.37 -8.76
CA VAL A 93 12.74 2.67 -8.18
C VAL A 93 14.01 2.96 -8.97
N GLU A 94 13.94 2.88 -10.28
CA GLU A 94 15.10 3.12 -11.15
C GLU A 94 15.59 4.58 -11.03
N THR A 95 14.65 5.53 -11.13
CA THR A 95 14.97 6.97 -11.04
C THR A 95 15.59 7.31 -9.67
N LEU A 96 14.99 6.81 -8.58
CA LEU A 96 15.53 7.06 -7.24
C LEU A 96 16.90 6.39 -7.05
N ARG A 97 17.08 5.14 -7.51
CA ARG A 97 18.35 4.41 -7.41
C ARG A 97 19.50 5.14 -8.09
N MET A 98 19.28 5.65 -9.29
CA MET A 98 20.29 6.41 -10.02
C MET A 98 20.69 7.70 -9.28
N ALA A 99 19.74 8.32 -8.58
CA ALA A 99 19.99 9.60 -7.92
C ALA A 99 20.66 9.45 -6.54
N VAL A 100 20.23 8.48 -5.72
CA VAL A 100 20.71 8.35 -4.32
C VAL A 100 21.77 7.26 -4.14
N GLY A 101 21.99 6.39 -5.13
CA GLY A 101 23.02 5.37 -5.13
C GLY A 101 22.80 4.17 -4.20
N TYR A 102 21.59 4.01 -3.62
CA TYR A 102 21.26 2.83 -2.80
C TYR A 102 20.87 1.65 -3.69
N GLU A 103 21.44 0.47 -3.42
CA GLU A 103 21.12 -0.76 -4.12
C GLU A 103 19.72 -1.28 -3.74
N HIS A 104 19.41 -1.23 -2.44
CA HIS A 104 18.17 -1.77 -1.88
C HIS A 104 17.05 -0.71 -1.90
N ILE A 105 16.37 -0.59 -3.01
CA ILE A 105 15.15 0.22 -3.14
C ILE A 105 14.03 -0.68 -3.63
N TYR A 106 12.95 -0.74 -2.85
CA TYR A 106 11.80 -1.59 -3.14
C TYR A 106 10.52 -0.76 -3.13
N LEU A 107 9.63 -1.08 -4.06
CA LEU A 107 8.31 -0.49 -4.19
C LEU A 107 7.26 -1.59 -4.10
N SER A 108 6.16 -1.34 -3.43
CA SER A 108 4.98 -2.19 -3.43
C SER A 108 3.72 -1.35 -3.30
N ASN A 109 2.57 -2.00 -3.45
CA ASN A 109 1.29 -1.39 -3.07
C ASN A 109 1.30 -1.02 -1.57
N ASP A 110 0.61 0.05 -1.20
CA ASP A 110 0.54 0.58 0.17
C ASP A 110 -0.05 -0.43 1.17
N ALA A 111 -1.08 -1.18 0.80
CA ALA A 111 -1.66 -2.23 1.65
C ALA A 111 -0.71 -3.42 1.83
N ASN A 112 0.08 -3.77 0.81
CA ASN A 112 1.14 -4.76 0.92
C ASN A 112 2.25 -4.31 1.87
N ALA A 113 2.65 -3.03 1.79
CA ALA A 113 3.61 -2.44 2.72
C ALA A 113 3.09 -2.47 4.17
N ALA A 114 1.80 -2.16 4.38
CA ALA A 114 1.14 -2.28 5.68
C ALA A 114 1.15 -3.72 6.20
N ALA A 115 0.85 -4.72 5.34
CA ALA A 115 0.87 -6.13 5.74
C ALA A 115 2.26 -6.60 6.15
N LEU A 116 3.31 -6.16 5.46
CA LEU A 116 4.70 -6.41 5.86
C LEU A 116 5.04 -5.72 7.19
N GLY A 117 4.59 -4.50 7.39
CA GLY A 117 4.76 -3.80 8.67
C GLY A 117 4.13 -4.56 9.84
N GLU A 118 2.90 -5.06 9.67
CA GLU A 118 2.21 -5.89 10.65
C GLU A 118 2.91 -7.24 10.89
N LYS A 119 3.45 -7.86 9.83
CA LYS A 119 4.23 -9.12 9.97
C LYS A 119 5.52 -8.93 10.74
N ILE A 120 6.23 -7.82 10.53
CA ILE A 120 7.57 -7.63 11.11
C ILE A 120 7.47 -6.99 12.50
N TYR A 121 6.63 -5.98 12.66
CA TYR A 121 6.60 -5.13 13.86
C TYR A 121 5.26 -5.14 14.60
N GLY A 122 4.17 -5.56 13.94
CA GLY A 122 2.81 -5.43 14.46
C GLY A 122 2.21 -6.71 15.03
N GLY A 123 0.89 -6.81 14.95
CA GLY A 123 0.09 -7.92 15.46
C GLY A 123 0.31 -9.25 14.74
N GLY A 124 0.81 -9.20 13.49
CA GLY A 124 1.07 -10.37 12.66
C GLY A 124 2.40 -11.08 12.91
N ARG A 125 3.24 -10.62 13.85
CA ARG A 125 4.61 -11.17 14.06
C ARG A 125 4.66 -12.67 14.25
N ASN A 126 3.72 -13.22 14.99
CA ASN A 126 3.66 -14.64 15.34
C ASN A 126 2.68 -15.42 14.46
N LEU A 127 2.16 -14.82 13.39
CA LEU A 127 1.21 -15.42 12.47
C LEU A 127 1.89 -15.66 11.12
N ASP A 128 1.81 -16.88 10.61
CA ASP A 128 2.35 -17.21 9.29
C ASP A 128 1.31 -17.03 8.17
N HIS A 129 0.03 -16.98 8.52
CA HIS A 129 -1.07 -16.81 7.58
C HIS A 129 -2.04 -15.77 8.12
N PHE A 130 -2.18 -14.65 7.43
CA PHE A 130 -3.17 -13.62 7.73
C PHE A 130 -3.36 -12.65 6.55
N ILE A 131 -4.41 -11.87 6.63
CA ILE A 131 -4.70 -10.80 5.68
C ILE A 131 -4.81 -9.50 6.49
N VAL A 132 -4.15 -8.46 6.01
CA VAL A 132 -4.37 -7.08 6.48
C VAL A 132 -5.33 -6.42 5.52
N ILE A 133 -6.36 -5.78 6.05
CA ILE A 133 -7.30 -4.96 5.29
C ILE A 133 -7.11 -3.52 5.72
N THR A 134 -6.88 -2.63 4.77
CA THR A 134 -6.78 -1.20 4.99
C THR A 134 -8.06 -0.53 4.50
N LEU A 135 -8.69 0.25 5.37
CA LEU A 135 -9.91 1.02 5.08
C LEU A 135 -9.55 2.51 5.06
N GLY A 136 -9.70 3.13 3.90
CA GLY A 136 -9.36 4.54 3.69
C GLY A 136 -10.19 5.14 2.56
N THR A 137 -9.54 5.75 1.56
CA THR A 137 -10.20 6.24 0.33
C THR A 137 -10.83 5.07 -0.45
N GLY A 138 -10.21 3.88 -0.39
CA GLY A 138 -10.68 2.61 -0.91
C GLY A 138 -10.43 1.49 0.11
N LEU A 139 -10.64 0.24 -0.33
CA LEU A 139 -10.30 -0.96 0.42
C LEU A 139 -9.07 -1.59 -0.20
N GLY A 140 -7.94 -1.52 0.53
CA GLY A 140 -6.72 -2.24 0.19
C GLY A 140 -6.56 -3.51 1.01
N SER A 141 -5.74 -4.44 0.53
CA SER A 141 -5.37 -5.62 1.31
C SER A 141 -4.00 -6.17 0.94
N GLY A 142 -3.33 -6.76 1.95
CA GLY A 142 -2.09 -7.49 1.79
C GLY A 142 -2.21 -8.87 2.42
N ILE A 143 -1.75 -9.90 1.72
CA ILE A 143 -1.90 -11.31 2.11
C ILE A 143 -0.54 -11.85 2.52
N ILE A 144 -0.46 -12.44 3.71
CA ILE A 144 0.72 -13.17 4.18
C ILE A 144 0.40 -14.66 4.23
N ILE A 145 1.23 -15.49 3.58
CA ILE A 145 1.18 -16.95 3.59
C ILE A 145 2.58 -17.47 3.84
N ASP A 146 2.73 -18.46 4.73
CA ASP A 146 4.02 -19.01 5.16
C ASP A 146 5.01 -17.92 5.60
N GLY A 147 4.50 -16.89 6.29
CA GLY A 147 5.27 -15.74 6.74
C GLY A 147 5.74 -14.78 5.64
N LYS A 148 5.31 -14.97 4.39
CA LYS A 148 5.73 -14.20 3.22
C LYS A 148 4.56 -13.45 2.58
N LEU A 149 4.84 -12.27 2.06
CA LEU A 149 3.87 -11.48 1.30
C LEU A 149 3.57 -12.17 -0.04
N VAL A 150 2.29 -12.33 -0.35
CA VAL A 150 1.82 -12.85 -1.64
C VAL A 150 1.72 -11.69 -2.62
N LEU A 151 2.58 -11.70 -3.62
CA LEU A 151 2.61 -10.67 -4.67
C LEU A 151 1.84 -11.08 -5.93
N GLY A 152 1.65 -12.40 -6.15
CA GLY A 152 1.09 -12.92 -7.40
C GLY A 152 2.08 -12.89 -8.56
N ALA A 153 1.63 -13.28 -9.75
CA ALA A 153 2.49 -13.40 -10.92
C ALA A 153 2.95 -12.04 -11.48
N ASP A 154 2.14 -11.01 -11.31
CA ASP A 154 2.33 -9.66 -11.88
C ASP A 154 2.43 -8.54 -10.82
N GLY A 155 2.42 -8.90 -9.53
CA GLY A 155 2.57 -7.94 -8.42
C GLY A 155 1.26 -7.38 -7.86
N PHE A 156 0.10 -7.86 -8.31
CA PHE A 156 -1.22 -7.34 -7.94
C PHE A 156 -2.09 -8.35 -7.16
N ALA A 157 -1.49 -9.34 -6.48
CA ALA A 157 -2.27 -10.19 -5.58
C ALA A 157 -2.81 -9.37 -4.40
N GLY A 158 -3.99 -9.75 -3.92
CA GLY A 158 -4.56 -9.12 -2.74
C GLY A 158 -5.48 -7.93 -3.02
N GLU A 159 -5.89 -7.71 -4.28
CA GLU A 159 -6.84 -6.63 -4.66
C GLU A 159 -8.28 -6.98 -4.24
N LEU A 160 -8.50 -7.26 -2.92
CA LEU A 160 -9.81 -7.69 -2.41
C LEU A 160 -10.88 -6.61 -2.53
N GLY A 161 -10.50 -5.34 -2.55
CA GLY A 161 -11.43 -4.23 -2.78
C GLY A 161 -12.18 -4.34 -4.11
N HIS A 162 -11.57 -4.97 -5.11
CA HIS A 162 -12.14 -5.11 -6.45
C HIS A 162 -12.84 -6.46 -6.71
N VAL A 163 -12.96 -7.32 -5.69
CA VAL A 163 -13.80 -8.52 -5.77
C VAL A 163 -15.26 -8.11 -5.92
N CYS A 164 -15.98 -8.76 -6.85
CA CYS A 164 -17.41 -8.51 -7.05
C CYS A 164 -18.23 -9.07 -5.87
N ALA A 165 -18.65 -8.20 -4.97
CA ALA A 165 -19.49 -8.52 -3.83
C ALA A 165 -20.98 -8.49 -4.20
N VAL A 166 -21.38 -7.59 -5.11
CA VAL A 166 -22.78 -7.43 -5.55
C VAL A 166 -22.84 -7.41 -7.07
N PRO A 167 -23.25 -8.50 -7.73
CA PRO A 167 -23.38 -8.54 -9.19
C PRO A 167 -24.27 -7.39 -9.72
N ASN A 168 -23.79 -6.69 -10.76
CA ASN A 168 -24.45 -5.51 -11.36
C ASN A 168 -24.67 -4.34 -10.38
N GLY A 169 -23.96 -4.29 -9.26
CA GLY A 169 -24.07 -3.26 -8.24
C GLY A 169 -23.45 -1.92 -8.61
N ARG A 170 -22.93 -1.19 -7.60
CA ARG A 170 -22.37 0.15 -7.76
C ARG A 170 -21.21 0.16 -8.76
N LEU A 171 -21.09 1.23 -9.55
CA LEU A 171 -19.95 1.43 -10.43
C LEU A 171 -18.70 1.70 -9.58
N CYS A 172 -17.62 0.96 -9.84
CA CYS A 172 -16.32 1.15 -9.21
C CYS A 172 -15.40 2.01 -10.08
N GLY A 173 -14.45 2.70 -9.46
CA GLY A 173 -13.41 3.47 -10.15
C GLY A 173 -12.52 2.62 -11.08
N CYS A 174 -12.42 1.30 -10.86
CA CYS A 174 -11.73 0.37 -11.74
C CYS A 174 -12.48 0.04 -13.04
N GLY A 175 -13.71 0.54 -13.23
CA GLY A 175 -14.55 0.27 -14.38
C GLY A 175 -15.52 -0.90 -14.22
N ASN A 176 -15.34 -1.75 -13.23
CA ASN A 176 -16.23 -2.86 -12.92
C ASN A 176 -17.43 -2.41 -12.07
N ARG A 177 -18.43 -3.30 -11.93
CA ARG A 177 -19.59 -3.07 -11.07
C ARG A 177 -19.62 -4.06 -9.92
N GLY A 178 -20.01 -3.57 -8.72
CA GLY A 178 -20.22 -4.39 -7.55
C GLY A 178 -18.98 -4.72 -6.75
N CYS A 179 -17.88 -4.02 -6.99
CA CYS A 179 -16.65 -4.16 -6.21
C CYS A 179 -16.88 -3.89 -4.73
N LEU A 180 -16.28 -4.70 -3.86
CA LEU A 180 -16.43 -4.62 -2.41
C LEU A 180 -16.14 -3.21 -1.87
N GLU A 181 -15.08 -2.55 -2.34
CA GLU A 181 -14.70 -1.20 -1.92
C GLU A 181 -15.79 -0.16 -2.12
N THR A 182 -16.69 -0.34 -3.12
CA THR A 182 -17.78 0.61 -3.37
C THR A 182 -18.86 0.57 -2.29
N TYR A 183 -18.84 -0.43 -1.44
CA TYR A 183 -19.78 -0.59 -0.31
C TYR A 183 -19.14 -0.25 1.03
N ASP A 184 -17.81 -0.17 1.09
CA ASP A 184 -17.05 0.01 2.32
C ASP A 184 -16.36 1.39 2.39
N SER A 185 -15.81 1.91 1.30
CA SER A 185 -14.93 3.08 1.26
C SER A 185 -15.59 4.44 1.47
N LYS A 186 -16.90 4.54 1.54
CA LYS A 186 -17.61 5.78 1.87
C LYS A 186 -18.18 5.77 3.28
N ILE A 187 -17.34 5.42 4.25
CA ILE A 187 -17.70 5.44 5.67
C ILE A 187 -17.70 6.88 6.23
N ASN A 188 -18.41 7.79 5.57
CA ASN A 188 -19.03 8.91 6.27
C ASN A 188 -20.49 8.60 6.62
N ASP A 189 -21.01 7.47 6.19
CA ASP A 189 -22.36 7.02 6.51
C ASP A 189 -22.32 5.53 6.96
N PHE A 190 -22.15 5.32 8.25
CA PHE A 190 -22.26 4.02 8.91
C PHE A 190 -23.63 3.33 8.68
N SER A 191 -24.61 4.04 8.13
CA SER A 191 -25.92 3.48 7.82
C SER A 191 -25.85 2.44 6.70
N SER A 192 -25.06 2.70 5.65
CA SER A 192 -24.90 1.76 4.52
C SER A 192 -24.13 0.51 4.91
N TYR A 193 -23.18 0.60 5.87
CA TYR A 193 -22.46 -0.54 6.44
C TYR A 193 -23.36 -1.36 7.37
N ARG A 194 -24.21 -0.70 8.19
CA ARG A 194 -25.24 -1.38 8.98
C ARG A 194 -26.24 -2.14 8.11
N ASP A 195 -26.67 -1.56 7.01
CA ASP A 195 -27.62 -2.20 6.09
C ASP A 195 -27.01 -3.42 5.39
N PHE A 196 -25.73 -3.37 5.02
CA PHE A 196 -25.00 -4.51 4.47
C PHE A 196 -24.81 -5.63 5.52
N ILE A 197 -24.33 -5.28 6.73
CA ILE A 197 -24.11 -6.25 7.80
C ILE A 197 -25.42 -6.83 8.35
N HIS A 198 -26.50 -6.05 8.46
CA HIS A 198 -27.76 -6.54 9.02
C HIS A 198 -28.59 -7.35 8.01
N LYS A 199 -28.50 -7.08 6.71
CA LYS A 199 -29.24 -7.86 5.70
C LYS A 199 -28.57 -9.17 5.31
N ASP A 200 -27.23 -9.24 5.36
CA ASP A 200 -26.47 -10.38 4.83
C ASP A 200 -25.32 -10.88 5.71
N LYS A 201 -25.30 -10.51 6.99
CA LYS A 201 -24.22 -10.91 7.92
C LYS A 201 -23.97 -12.42 7.94
N GLU A 202 -25.03 -13.22 7.93
CA GLU A 202 -24.91 -14.68 7.92
C GLU A 202 -24.42 -15.19 6.56
N ASN A 203 -24.88 -14.59 5.45
CA ASN A 203 -24.45 -14.96 4.11
C ASN A 203 -23.01 -14.56 3.86
N PHE A 204 -22.59 -13.36 4.23
CA PHE A 204 -21.21 -12.89 4.10
C PHE A 204 -20.23 -13.74 4.93
N ILE A 205 -20.56 -14.05 6.19
CA ILE A 205 -19.75 -14.93 7.04
C ILE A 205 -19.71 -16.34 6.46
N ASN A 206 -20.83 -16.84 5.92
CA ASN A 206 -20.91 -18.16 5.31
C ASN A 206 -20.15 -18.21 3.97
N ASP A 207 -20.15 -17.15 3.19
CA ASP A 207 -19.39 -17.06 1.93
C ASP A 207 -17.89 -16.91 2.19
N ILE A 208 -17.49 -16.13 3.20
CA ILE A 208 -16.11 -16.11 3.69
C ILE A 208 -15.70 -17.50 4.19
N LYS A 209 -16.54 -18.19 4.97
CA LYS A 209 -16.27 -19.55 5.41
C LYS A 209 -16.21 -20.55 4.26
N LYS A 210 -17.00 -20.39 3.19
CA LYS A 210 -16.91 -21.26 1.99
C LYS A 210 -15.63 -20.99 1.20
N ILE A 211 -15.18 -19.75 1.11
CA ILE A 211 -13.96 -19.35 0.38
C ILE A 211 -12.71 -19.75 1.15
N PHE A 212 -12.71 -19.54 2.47
CA PHE A 212 -11.51 -19.69 3.32
C PHE A 212 -11.62 -20.82 4.36
N GLY A 213 -12.80 -21.40 4.56
CA GLY A 213 -13.12 -22.35 5.65
C GLY A 213 -13.04 -23.83 5.26
N ARG A 214 -12.18 -24.22 4.31
CA ARG A 214 -11.73 -25.63 4.22
C ARG A 214 -10.40 -25.77 4.97
N SER A 215 -10.48 -25.75 6.29
CA SER A 215 -9.48 -26.41 7.11
C SER A 215 -10.07 -27.75 7.55
N ASN A 216 -9.32 -28.82 7.26
CA ASN A 216 -9.51 -30.19 7.76
C ASN A 216 -9.78 -30.21 9.27
#